data_4d7f84254b503447fe1e36b9b8c2a01f
#
_entry.id   4d7f84254b503447fe1e36b9b8c2a01f
#
_cell.length_a   1.000
_cell.length_b   1.000
_cell.length_c   1.000
_cell.angle_alpha   90.00
_cell.angle_beta   90.00
_cell.angle_gamma   90.00
#
_symmetry.space_group_name_H-M   'P 1'
#
loop_
_entity.id
_entity.type
_entity.pdbx_description
1 polymer ?
#
loop_
_entity_poly.entity_id
_entity_poly.type
_entity_poly.pdbx_seq_one_letter_code
_entity_poly.pdbx_strand_id
1 'polypeptide(L)'
;MVPPTFELFFKDDALGDPMVNESQAIALGWATAEQLAKMKELTYQVNDVLKTLFDAGNMILVDFKLEFGVFHDRIVLGDEFSPDGCRLWDKDTKKKLDKDRFRQGLGGVVEAYEEVAGRLGIDLSDI
;
A
#
# COMPACT_ATOMS: atom_id res chain seq x y z
N MET A 1 3.10 -10.60 -9.12
CA MET A 1 4.19 -10.32 -10.08
C MET A 1 5.54 -10.59 -9.45
N VAL A 2 6.47 -11.15 -10.20
CA VAL A 2 7.83 -11.40 -9.76
C VAL A 2 8.78 -10.89 -10.85
N PRO A 3 9.57 -9.84 -10.62
CA PRO A 3 9.62 -9.03 -9.40
C PRO A 3 8.36 -8.16 -9.23
N PRO A 4 8.14 -7.61 -8.03
CA PRO A 4 7.04 -6.67 -7.83
C PRO A 4 7.26 -5.38 -8.62
N THR A 5 6.17 -4.78 -9.07
CA THR A 5 6.21 -3.56 -9.88
C THR A 5 6.10 -2.34 -8.97
N PHE A 6 6.99 -1.38 -9.20
CA PHE A 6 6.98 -0.08 -8.52
C PHE A 6 6.33 0.97 -9.42
N GLU A 7 5.33 1.66 -8.90
CA GLU A 7 4.60 2.69 -9.62
C GLU A 7 4.56 3.99 -8.82
N LEU A 8 4.51 5.12 -9.52
CA LEU A 8 4.46 6.45 -8.93
C LEU A 8 3.19 7.17 -9.31
N PHE A 9 2.60 7.88 -8.34
CA PHE A 9 1.49 8.78 -8.56
C PHE A 9 1.84 10.16 -8.01
N PHE A 10 1.54 11.20 -8.78
CA PHE A 10 1.66 12.56 -8.28
C PHE A 10 0.39 12.92 -7.51
N LYS A 11 0.55 13.23 -6.22
CA LYS A 11 -0.60 13.53 -5.36
C LYS A 11 -1.07 14.96 -5.62
N ASP A 12 -2.12 15.10 -6.41
CA ASP A 12 -2.75 16.36 -6.74
C ASP A 12 -4.24 16.12 -7.05
N ASP A 13 -5.10 16.58 -6.16
CA ASP A 13 -6.53 16.35 -6.26
C ASP A 13 -7.14 16.97 -7.53
N ALA A 14 -6.61 18.12 -7.97
CA ALA A 14 -7.08 18.78 -9.18
C ALA A 14 -6.75 17.98 -10.46
N LEU A 15 -5.66 17.21 -10.43
CA LEU A 15 -5.22 16.39 -11.55
C LEU A 15 -5.67 14.93 -11.42
N GLY A 16 -6.36 14.56 -10.34
CA GLY A 16 -6.82 13.19 -10.11
C GLY A 16 -5.71 12.20 -9.80
N ASP A 17 -4.65 12.64 -9.15
CA ASP A 17 -3.49 11.83 -8.75
C ASP A 17 -2.95 10.98 -9.92
N PRO A 18 -2.45 11.62 -11.00
CA PRO A 18 -2.04 10.88 -12.19
C PRO A 18 -0.84 9.99 -11.94
N MET A 19 -0.81 8.84 -12.62
CA MET A 19 0.36 7.98 -12.65
C MET A 19 1.48 8.65 -13.45
N VAL A 20 2.71 8.59 -12.92
CA VAL A 20 3.88 9.16 -13.57
C VAL A 20 5.03 8.14 -13.52
N ASN A 21 5.98 8.27 -14.44
CA ASN A 21 7.21 7.48 -14.36
C ASN A 21 8.33 8.31 -13.71
N GLU A 22 9.44 7.66 -13.40
CA GLU A 22 10.57 8.31 -12.73
C GLU A 22 11.13 9.48 -13.56
N SER A 23 11.25 9.30 -14.87
CA SER A 23 11.75 10.35 -15.77
C SER A 23 10.85 11.57 -15.77
N GLN A 24 9.52 11.35 -15.77
CA GLN A 24 8.56 12.46 -15.71
C GLN A 24 8.65 13.21 -14.38
N ALA A 25 8.75 12.50 -13.26
CA ALA A 25 8.85 13.12 -11.94
C ALA A 25 10.11 13.99 -11.83
N ILE A 26 11.23 13.53 -12.37
CA ILE A 26 12.48 14.28 -12.38
C ILE A 26 12.37 15.49 -13.32
N ALA A 27 11.90 15.29 -14.54
CA ALA A 27 11.80 16.34 -15.56
C ALA A 27 10.85 17.47 -15.13
N LEU A 28 9.78 17.14 -14.41
CA LEU A 28 8.83 18.14 -13.93
C LEU A 28 9.22 18.76 -12.59
N GLY A 29 10.36 18.34 -12.02
CA GLY A 29 10.87 18.91 -10.77
C GLY A 29 10.12 18.46 -9.52
N TRP A 30 9.33 17.39 -9.60
CA TRP A 30 8.55 16.89 -8.45
C TRP A 30 9.40 16.11 -7.47
N ALA A 31 10.44 15.44 -7.96
CA ALA A 31 11.39 14.72 -7.12
C ALA A 31 12.76 14.64 -7.81
N THR A 32 13.81 14.46 -7.03
CA THR A 32 15.15 14.19 -7.55
C THR A 32 15.35 12.69 -7.76
N ALA A 33 16.36 12.33 -8.56
CA ALA A 33 16.72 10.93 -8.75
C ALA A 33 17.07 10.24 -7.43
N GLU A 34 17.75 10.95 -6.52
CA GLU A 34 18.13 10.43 -5.20
C GLU A 34 16.92 10.20 -4.31
N GLN A 35 15.96 11.13 -4.32
CA GLN A 35 14.70 10.97 -3.58
C GLN A 35 13.91 9.78 -4.08
N LEU A 36 13.79 9.60 -5.39
CA LEU A 36 13.09 8.47 -5.98
C LEU A 36 13.76 7.14 -5.65
N ALA A 37 15.10 7.09 -5.69
CA ALA A 37 15.84 5.89 -5.31
C ALA A 37 15.59 5.50 -3.86
N LYS A 38 15.53 6.48 -2.96
CA LYS A 38 15.24 6.25 -1.54
C LYS A 38 13.81 5.77 -1.32
N MET A 39 12.85 6.38 -1.99
CA MET A 39 11.44 5.96 -1.92
C MET A 39 11.28 4.52 -2.40
N LYS A 40 11.92 4.18 -3.50
CA LYS A 40 11.88 2.83 -4.08
C LYS A 40 12.50 1.81 -3.13
N GLU A 41 13.66 2.12 -2.55
CA GLU A 41 14.32 1.26 -1.57
C GLU A 41 13.41 0.99 -0.37
N LEU A 42 12.84 2.03 0.22
CA LEU A 42 11.93 1.91 1.36
C LEU A 42 10.68 1.12 1.01
N THR A 43 10.13 1.35 -0.18
CA THR A 43 8.93 0.64 -0.64
C THR A 43 9.19 -0.85 -0.77
N TYR A 44 10.32 -1.26 -1.33
CA TYR A 44 10.66 -2.68 -1.44
C TYR A 44 10.94 -3.32 -0.08
N GLN A 45 11.57 -2.59 0.86
CA GLN A 45 11.74 -3.09 2.22
C GLN A 45 10.40 -3.32 2.91
N VAL A 46 9.48 -2.37 2.79
CA VAL A 46 8.11 -2.50 3.33
C VAL A 46 7.41 -3.68 2.68
N ASN A 47 7.54 -3.84 1.36
CA ASN A 47 6.93 -4.95 0.63
C ASN A 47 7.38 -6.31 1.19
N ASP A 48 8.66 -6.48 1.45
CA ASP A 48 9.19 -7.74 1.99
C ASP A 48 8.62 -8.06 3.37
N VAL A 49 8.55 -7.05 4.24
CA VAL A 49 7.98 -7.20 5.59
C VAL A 49 6.49 -7.55 5.52
N LEU A 50 5.74 -6.82 4.71
CA LEU A 50 4.29 -7.00 4.60
C LEU A 50 3.93 -8.33 3.96
N LYS A 51 4.67 -8.76 2.94
CA LYS A 51 4.45 -10.08 2.32
C LYS A 51 4.60 -11.19 3.34
N THR A 52 5.64 -11.14 4.16
CA THR A 52 5.88 -12.14 5.20
C THR A 52 4.75 -12.13 6.23
N LEU A 53 4.34 -10.93 6.67
CA LEU A 53 3.29 -10.76 7.66
C LEU A 53 1.94 -11.33 7.17
N PHE A 54 1.53 -10.96 5.96
CA PHE A 54 0.23 -11.40 5.43
C PHE A 54 0.25 -12.86 5.01
N ASP A 55 1.38 -13.37 4.53
CA ASP A 55 1.52 -14.78 4.20
C ASP A 55 1.33 -15.66 5.45
N ALA A 56 1.85 -15.24 6.59
CA ALA A 56 1.63 -15.93 7.86
C ALA A 56 0.15 -15.97 8.26
N GLY A 57 -0.66 -15.02 7.82
CA GLY A 57 -2.11 -14.98 8.02
C GLY A 57 -2.91 -15.65 6.90
N ASN A 58 -2.26 -16.37 6.01
CA ASN A 58 -2.87 -17.03 4.84
C ASN A 58 -3.56 -16.03 3.90
N MET A 59 -2.92 -14.87 3.73
CA MET A 59 -3.41 -13.80 2.85
C MET A 59 -2.39 -13.48 1.75
N ILE A 60 -2.89 -13.04 0.61
CA ILE A 60 -2.07 -12.55 -0.49
C ILE A 60 -2.10 -11.03 -0.47
N LEU A 61 -0.92 -10.42 -0.37
CA LEU A 61 -0.77 -8.99 -0.59
C LEU A 61 -0.68 -8.75 -2.10
N VAL A 62 -1.76 -8.23 -2.68
CA VAL A 62 -1.85 -7.98 -4.12
C VAL A 62 -1.08 -6.72 -4.48
N ASP A 63 -1.41 -5.62 -3.82
CA ASP A 63 -0.72 -4.34 -3.92
C ASP A 63 -0.95 -3.50 -2.68
N PHE A 64 -0.16 -2.43 -2.54
CA PHE A 64 -0.35 -1.46 -1.48
C PHE A 64 0.17 -0.10 -1.94
N LYS A 65 -0.31 0.94 -1.27
CA LYS A 65 0.05 2.33 -1.53
C LYS A 65 0.75 2.90 -0.31
N LEU A 66 1.86 3.61 -0.56
CA LEU A 66 2.54 4.41 0.43
C LEU A 66 2.57 5.87 -0.03
N GLU A 67 2.57 6.78 0.91
CA GLU A 67 2.75 8.19 0.65
C GLU A 67 4.05 8.66 1.28
N PHE A 68 4.84 9.42 0.54
CA PHE A 68 6.11 9.96 1.00
C PHE A 68 6.09 11.48 0.96
N GLY A 69 6.76 12.08 1.91
CA GLY A 69 6.99 13.50 1.94
C GLY A 69 8.44 13.82 2.26
N VAL A 70 8.79 15.10 2.19
CA VAL A 70 10.12 15.58 2.57
C VAL A 70 10.00 16.38 3.86
N PHE A 71 10.79 16.00 4.87
CA PHE A 71 10.85 16.70 6.14
C PHE A 71 12.30 16.88 6.53
N HIS A 72 12.74 18.13 6.70
CA HIS A 72 14.14 18.48 6.97
C HIS A 72 15.12 17.79 6.01
N ASP A 73 14.85 17.88 4.70
CA ASP A 73 15.62 17.26 3.61
C ASP A 73 15.69 15.73 3.66
N ARG A 74 14.83 15.09 4.47
CA ARG A 74 14.72 13.63 4.53
C ARG A 74 13.43 13.16 3.90
N ILE A 75 13.50 12.03 3.21
CA ILE A 75 12.31 11.33 2.77
C ILE A 75 11.70 10.62 3.97
N VAL A 76 10.45 10.94 4.26
CA VAL A 76 9.70 10.32 5.35
C VAL A 76 8.45 9.66 4.81
N LEU A 77 8.09 8.52 5.42
CA LEU A 77 6.83 7.86 5.14
C LEU A 77 5.72 8.65 5.82
N GLY A 78 4.80 9.20 5.00
CA GLY A 78 3.59 9.82 5.48
C GLY A 78 2.48 8.79 5.57
N ASP A 79 1.38 9.14 6.20
CA ASP A 79 0.20 8.30 6.29
C ASP A 79 0.43 6.92 6.93
N GLU A 80 -0.64 6.28 7.35
CA GLU A 80 -0.61 4.97 7.98
C GLU A 80 -0.90 3.85 6.99
N PHE A 81 -0.43 2.65 7.33
CA PHE A 81 -0.76 1.46 6.58
C PHE A 81 -2.05 0.84 7.15
N SER A 82 -3.03 0.57 6.28
CA SER A 82 -4.31 -0.02 6.67
C SER A 82 -4.89 -0.82 5.50
N PRO A 83 -5.93 -1.64 5.73
CA PRO A 83 -6.63 -2.32 4.63
C PRO A 83 -7.22 -1.38 3.59
N ASP A 84 -7.36 -0.08 3.90
CA ASP A 84 -7.81 0.93 2.94
C ASP A 84 -6.71 1.33 1.95
N GLY A 85 -5.45 1.11 2.30
CA GLY A 85 -4.30 1.44 1.48
C GLY A 85 -3.69 0.26 0.73
N CYS A 86 -4.32 -0.91 0.78
CA CYS A 86 -3.79 -2.11 0.15
C CYS A 86 -4.90 -3.02 -0.37
N ARG A 87 -4.51 -4.02 -1.15
CA ARG A 87 -5.42 -5.10 -1.56
C ARG A 87 -4.93 -6.41 -0.96
N LEU A 88 -5.82 -7.05 -0.22
CA LEU A 88 -5.57 -8.32 0.46
C LEU A 88 -6.61 -9.34 0.04
N TRP A 89 -6.17 -10.51 -0.36
CA TRP A 89 -7.05 -11.61 -0.74
C TRP A 89 -6.77 -12.83 0.14
N ASP A 90 -7.83 -13.59 0.43
CA ASP A 90 -7.65 -14.91 1.04
C ASP A 90 -6.83 -15.81 0.09
N LYS A 91 -5.85 -16.50 0.64
CA LYS A 91 -4.91 -17.29 -0.17
C LYS A 91 -5.59 -18.46 -0.88
N ASP A 92 -6.56 -19.10 -0.21
CA ASP A 92 -7.23 -20.28 -0.75
C ASP A 92 -8.44 -19.93 -1.61
N THR A 93 -9.30 -19.03 -1.13
CA THR A 93 -10.59 -18.71 -1.78
C THR A 93 -10.52 -17.53 -2.72
N LYS A 94 -9.44 -16.72 -2.64
CA LYS A 94 -9.29 -15.44 -3.34
C LYS A 94 -10.34 -14.40 -2.95
N LYS A 95 -11.00 -14.59 -1.80
CA LYS A 95 -11.95 -13.64 -1.25
C LYS A 95 -11.24 -12.32 -0.94
N LYS A 96 -11.83 -11.20 -1.33
CA LYS A 96 -11.27 -9.87 -1.06
C LYS A 96 -11.51 -9.48 0.39
N LEU A 97 -10.45 -9.05 1.07
CA LEU A 97 -10.46 -8.69 2.48
C LEU A 97 -10.08 -7.21 2.70
N ASP A 98 -10.26 -6.39 1.67
CA ASP A 98 -9.80 -5.00 1.62
C ASP A 98 -10.91 -4.05 1.17
N LYS A 99 -10.54 -2.80 0.89
CA LYS A 99 -11.46 -1.74 0.44
C LYS A 99 -12.21 -2.06 -0.85
N ASP A 100 -11.71 -2.98 -1.69
CA ASP A 100 -12.39 -3.35 -2.93
C ASP A 100 -13.74 -3.99 -2.67
N ARG A 101 -13.96 -4.59 -1.50
CA ARG A 101 -15.29 -5.07 -1.12
C ARG A 101 -16.33 -3.95 -1.13
N PHE A 102 -15.97 -2.78 -0.58
CA PHE A 102 -16.84 -1.61 -0.59
C PHE A 102 -17.02 -1.06 -1.99
N ARG A 103 -15.91 -0.88 -2.74
CA ARG A 103 -15.94 -0.33 -4.09
C ARG A 103 -16.74 -1.16 -5.07
N GLN A 104 -16.74 -2.48 -4.90
CA GLN A 104 -17.45 -3.42 -5.77
C GLN A 104 -18.84 -3.79 -5.24
N GLY A 105 -19.28 -3.19 -4.14
CA GLY A 105 -20.57 -3.48 -3.56
C GLY A 105 -20.73 -4.89 -3.02
N LEU A 106 -19.64 -5.54 -2.63
CA LEU A 106 -19.67 -6.93 -2.16
C LEU A 106 -20.23 -7.08 -0.72
N GLY A 107 -20.31 -5.96 0.02
CA GLY A 107 -20.74 -5.99 1.42
C GLY A 107 -19.71 -6.64 2.35
N GLY A 108 -20.05 -6.71 3.63
CA GLY A 108 -19.19 -7.35 4.63
C GLY A 108 -17.83 -6.68 4.83
N VAL A 109 -17.73 -5.36 4.65
CA VAL A 109 -16.45 -4.63 4.75
C VAL A 109 -15.90 -4.69 6.18
N VAL A 110 -16.75 -4.44 7.19
CA VAL A 110 -16.34 -4.47 8.60
C VAL A 110 -15.88 -5.88 8.98
N GLU A 111 -16.67 -6.90 8.61
CA GLU A 111 -16.34 -8.29 8.89
C GLU A 111 -15.05 -8.71 8.20
N ALA A 112 -14.78 -8.24 6.98
CA ALA A 112 -13.53 -8.53 6.29
C ALA A 112 -12.33 -7.89 7.02
N TYR A 113 -12.46 -6.67 7.49
CA TYR A 113 -11.40 -6.00 8.23
C TYR A 113 -11.15 -6.66 9.59
N GLU A 114 -12.21 -7.11 10.27
CA GLU A 114 -12.09 -7.89 11.51
C GLU A 114 -11.36 -9.21 11.27
N GLU A 115 -11.65 -9.87 10.16
CA GLU A 115 -10.96 -11.11 9.78
C GLU A 115 -9.46 -10.86 9.53
N VAL A 116 -9.09 -9.77 8.85
CA VAL A 116 -7.69 -9.40 8.64
C VAL A 116 -6.99 -9.20 9.99
N ALA A 117 -7.60 -8.44 10.89
CA ALA A 117 -7.04 -8.19 12.22
C ALA A 117 -6.86 -9.49 13.01
N GLY A 118 -7.85 -10.38 12.98
CA GLY A 118 -7.79 -11.68 13.64
C GLY A 118 -6.66 -12.56 13.09
N ARG A 119 -6.47 -12.59 11.78
CA ARG A 119 -5.40 -13.36 11.13
C ARG A 119 -4.02 -12.83 11.47
N LEU A 120 -3.89 -11.54 11.73
CA LEU A 120 -2.64 -10.91 12.15
C LEU A 120 -2.41 -10.97 13.65
N GLY A 121 -3.35 -11.53 14.42
CA GLY A 121 -3.26 -11.65 15.86
C GLY A 121 -3.54 -10.35 16.61
N ILE A 122 -4.27 -9.43 16.00
CA ILE A 122 -4.65 -8.16 16.62
C ILE A 122 -5.92 -8.36 17.43
N ASP A 123 -5.89 -7.97 18.71
CA ASP A 123 -7.06 -8.01 19.58
C ASP A 123 -7.82 -6.68 19.48
N LEU A 124 -8.99 -6.74 18.86
CA LEU A 124 -9.84 -5.56 18.67
C LEU A 124 -10.54 -5.13 19.96
N SER A 125 -10.56 -5.96 20.99
CA SER A 125 -11.16 -5.59 22.28
C SER A 125 -10.37 -4.51 23.02
N ASP A 126 -9.12 -4.27 22.64
CA ASP A 126 -8.23 -3.28 23.22
C ASP A 126 -8.38 -1.88 22.59
N ILE A 127 -9.28 -1.71 21.65
CA ILE A 127 -9.52 -0.46 20.93
C ILE A 127 -10.59 0.38 21.63
#